data_ba99a7777e9395abf5aeb03c3f6a1deb
#
_entry.id   ba99a7777e9395abf5aeb03c3f6a1deb
#
_cell.length_a   1.000
_cell.length_b   1.000
_cell.length_c   1.000
_cell.angle_alpha   90.00
_cell.angle_beta   90.00
_cell.angle_gamma   90.00
#
_symmetry.space_group_name_H-M   'P 1'
#
loop_
_entity.id
_entity.type
_entity.pdbx_description
1 polymer ?
#
loop_
_entity_poly.entity_id
_entity_poly.type
_entity_poly.pdbx_seq_one_letter_code
_entity_poly.pdbx_strand_id
1 'polypeptide(L)'
;VLFRSDTETTGLEVREGHRLIEIGCVELIDRKPTGRQLHQYINPGRTIDEGAEAVHGITLEFLADKPDFSAVKEEIIEFLSGAELIIHNASFDVGFLDAELKRARERRRIADFSTVTDSLALARAKYPGQKNNLDALCKRLGIDNTARTLHGALLDAEILAEVYLAMTGGQASLVLDAPETIKIHAEQSTVSLQYDRPERLSVLAPTDEEREAHQAMLVRLTETSEREVDWG
;
A
#
# COMPACT_ATOMS: atom_id res chain seq x y z
N VAL A 1 7.95 10.39 0.19
CA VAL A 1 7.68 9.78 -1.13
C VAL A 1 7.54 8.29 -0.92
N LEU A 2 6.51 7.68 -1.52
CA LEU A 2 6.24 6.25 -1.46
C LEU A 2 6.39 5.68 -2.87
N PHE A 3 7.11 4.58 -3.01
CA PHE A 3 7.13 3.81 -4.26
C PHE A 3 6.44 2.46 -4.05
N ARG A 4 5.68 2.01 -5.05
CA ARG A 4 5.22 0.63 -5.16
C ARG A 4 6.13 -0.05 -6.15
N SER A 5 6.69 -1.18 -5.76
CA SER A 5 7.65 -1.91 -6.56
C SER A 5 7.28 -3.38 -6.63
N ASP A 6 7.49 -3.93 -7.80
CA ASP A 6 7.42 -5.36 -8.07
C ASP A 6 8.56 -5.76 -9.00
N THR A 7 8.92 -7.05 -9.01
CA THR A 7 10.03 -7.55 -9.82
C THR A 7 9.70 -8.91 -10.43
N GLU A 8 10.20 -9.13 -11.66
CA GLU A 8 10.21 -10.44 -12.30
C GLU A 8 11.64 -11.00 -12.35
N THR A 9 11.73 -12.33 -12.29
CA THR A 9 13.01 -13.02 -12.11
C THR A 9 13.12 -14.26 -12.97
N THR A 10 14.33 -14.77 -13.19
CA THR A 10 14.56 -16.02 -13.95
C THR A 10 14.12 -17.28 -13.18
N GLY A 11 13.69 -17.17 -11.94
CA GLY A 11 13.26 -18.26 -11.06
C GLY A 11 13.20 -17.80 -9.61
N LEU A 12 12.93 -18.70 -8.66
CA LEU A 12 12.48 -18.34 -7.31
C LEU A 12 13.63 -18.07 -6.32
N GLU A 13 14.82 -18.64 -6.51
CA GLU A 13 15.83 -18.67 -5.46
C GLU A 13 17.11 -17.95 -5.88
N VAL A 14 17.47 -16.87 -5.19
CA VAL A 14 18.74 -16.15 -5.40
C VAL A 14 19.96 -17.06 -5.24
N ARG A 15 19.88 -18.05 -4.33
CA ARG A 15 20.98 -18.99 -4.04
C ARG A 15 21.28 -19.93 -5.21
N GLU A 16 20.31 -20.19 -6.07
CA GLU A 16 20.45 -20.99 -7.29
C GLU A 16 20.98 -20.14 -8.47
N GLY A 17 21.31 -18.89 -8.19
CA GLY A 17 21.89 -17.98 -9.15
C GLY A 17 20.84 -17.31 -10.05
N HIS A 18 19.56 -17.37 -9.69
CA HIS A 18 18.52 -16.64 -10.43
C HIS A 18 18.76 -15.15 -10.39
N ARG A 19 18.25 -14.46 -11.38
CA ARG A 19 18.54 -13.07 -11.70
C ARG A 19 17.24 -12.27 -11.84
N LEU A 20 17.33 -10.98 -11.59
CA LEU A 20 16.32 -10.01 -11.90
C LEU A 20 16.22 -9.79 -13.41
N ILE A 21 15.03 -9.76 -13.98
CA ILE A 21 14.78 -9.52 -15.40
C ILE A 21 13.87 -8.34 -15.69
N GLU A 22 13.04 -7.95 -14.73
CA GLU A 22 12.19 -6.77 -14.83
C GLU A 22 12.04 -6.12 -13.45
N ILE A 23 12.03 -4.79 -13.41
CA ILE A 23 11.66 -4.01 -12.24
C ILE A 23 10.66 -2.94 -12.66
N GLY A 24 9.54 -2.87 -11.93
CA GLY A 24 8.51 -1.85 -12.07
C GLY A 24 8.31 -1.10 -10.77
N CYS A 25 8.33 0.24 -10.83
CA CYS A 25 8.05 1.07 -9.66
C CYS A 25 7.16 2.25 -10.05
N VAL A 26 6.17 2.56 -9.23
CA VAL A 26 5.31 3.75 -9.39
C VAL A 26 5.41 4.65 -8.18
N GLU A 27 5.51 5.95 -8.41
CA GLU A 27 5.64 6.96 -7.36
C GLU A 27 4.28 7.45 -6.88
N LEU A 28 4.14 7.55 -5.55
CA LEU A 28 3.00 8.21 -4.92
C LEU A 28 3.49 9.30 -3.95
N ILE A 29 2.89 10.48 -4.05
CA ILE A 29 3.05 11.58 -3.10
C ILE A 29 1.67 11.88 -2.53
N ASP A 30 1.56 11.99 -1.21
CA ASP A 30 0.31 12.25 -0.51
C ASP A 30 -0.84 11.32 -0.96
N ARG A 31 -0.50 10.04 -1.15
CA ARG A 31 -1.41 8.96 -1.56
C ARG A 31 -1.97 9.12 -3.00
N LYS A 32 -1.35 9.93 -3.84
CA LYS A 32 -1.76 10.13 -5.24
C LYS A 32 -0.63 9.73 -6.17
N PRO A 33 -0.91 8.99 -7.25
CA PRO A 33 0.08 8.76 -8.30
C PRO A 33 0.57 10.08 -8.88
N THR A 34 1.88 10.22 -9.04
CA THR A 34 2.48 11.42 -9.65
C THR A 34 2.64 11.30 -11.17
N GLY A 35 2.54 10.07 -11.69
CA GLY A 35 2.88 9.72 -13.06
C GLY A 35 4.37 9.41 -13.26
N ARG A 36 5.21 9.64 -12.25
CA ARG A 36 6.62 9.23 -12.30
C ARG A 36 6.73 7.73 -12.03
N GLN A 37 7.44 7.02 -12.90
CA GLN A 37 7.61 5.57 -12.80
C GLN A 37 9.01 5.17 -13.25
N LEU A 38 9.49 4.03 -12.77
CA LEU A 38 10.66 3.32 -13.24
C LEU A 38 10.19 2.00 -13.84
N HIS A 39 10.61 1.72 -15.07
CA HIS A 39 10.35 0.44 -15.72
C HIS A 39 11.58 0.01 -16.50
N GLN A 40 12.25 -1.05 -16.05
CA GLN A 40 13.48 -1.54 -16.67
C GLN A 40 13.40 -3.03 -16.91
N TYR A 41 13.69 -3.43 -18.16
CA TYR A 41 13.98 -4.80 -18.51
C TYR A 41 15.49 -5.03 -18.47
N ILE A 42 15.92 -6.18 -17.98
CA ILE A 42 17.30 -6.47 -17.65
C ILE A 42 17.69 -7.82 -18.28
N ASN A 43 18.78 -7.82 -19.04
CA ASN A 43 19.35 -9.05 -19.54
C ASN A 43 20.02 -9.83 -18.39
N PRO A 44 19.53 -11.03 -18.05
CA PRO A 44 20.06 -11.79 -16.92
C PRO A 44 21.39 -12.47 -17.22
N GLY A 45 21.79 -12.62 -18.49
CA GLY A 45 22.96 -13.41 -18.90
C GLY A 45 22.86 -14.90 -18.55
N ARG A 46 21.63 -15.41 -18.33
CA ARG A 46 21.33 -16.83 -18.06
C ARG A 46 19.96 -17.21 -18.59
N THR A 47 19.66 -18.50 -18.59
CA THR A 47 18.33 -19.04 -18.96
C THR A 47 17.28 -18.68 -17.93
N ILE A 48 16.05 -18.59 -18.39
CA ILE A 48 14.85 -18.41 -17.55
C ILE A 48 14.23 -19.80 -17.32
N ASP A 49 13.77 -20.07 -16.12
CA ASP A 49 13.07 -21.29 -15.81
C ASP A 49 11.69 -21.31 -16.49
N GLU A 50 11.28 -22.43 -17.05
CA GLU A 50 9.98 -22.58 -17.73
C GLU A 50 8.81 -22.14 -16.84
N GLY A 51 8.88 -22.45 -15.54
CA GLY A 51 7.85 -22.04 -14.58
C GLY A 51 7.78 -20.52 -14.38
N ALA A 52 8.89 -19.82 -14.42
CA ALA A 52 8.95 -18.37 -14.33
C ALA A 52 8.44 -17.72 -15.63
N GLU A 53 8.93 -18.20 -16.78
CA GLU A 53 8.49 -17.72 -18.10
C GLU A 53 6.97 -17.90 -18.30
N ALA A 54 6.41 -19.01 -17.82
CA ALA A 54 4.96 -19.25 -17.90
C ALA A 54 4.15 -18.24 -17.05
N VAL A 55 4.73 -17.62 -16.02
CA VAL A 55 4.09 -16.65 -15.14
C VAL A 55 4.12 -15.25 -15.75
N HIS A 56 5.32 -14.76 -16.12
CA HIS A 56 5.51 -13.39 -16.60
C HIS A 56 5.53 -13.24 -18.12
N GLY A 57 5.73 -14.33 -18.88
CA GLY A 57 5.73 -14.33 -20.34
C GLY A 57 6.96 -13.67 -21.01
N ILE A 58 7.97 -13.29 -20.22
CA ILE A 58 9.18 -12.63 -20.72
C ILE A 58 10.14 -13.71 -21.19
N THR A 59 10.54 -13.65 -22.48
CA THR A 59 11.44 -14.62 -23.08
C THR A 59 12.90 -14.14 -23.06
N LEU A 60 13.82 -15.07 -23.11
CA LEU A 60 15.24 -14.74 -23.20
C LEU A 60 15.56 -13.98 -24.50
N GLU A 61 14.85 -14.28 -25.59
CA GLU A 61 14.98 -13.57 -26.87
C GLU A 61 14.60 -12.09 -26.73
N PHE A 62 13.52 -11.79 -26.03
CA PHE A 62 13.09 -10.41 -25.74
C PHE A 62 14.13 -9.65 -24.91
N LEU A 63 14.83 -10.33 -24.02
CA LEU A 63 15.85 -9.72 -23.16
C LEU A 63 17.23 -9.61 -23.77
N ALA A 64 17.46 -10.20 -24.97
CA ALA A 64 18.79 -10.29 -25.57
C ALA A 64 19.43 -8.94 -25.85
N ASP A 65 18.62 -7.91 -26.20
CA ASP A 65 19.06 -6.55 -26.50
C ASP A 65 18.97 -5.59 -25.29
N LYS A 66 18.50 -6.07 -24.12
CA LYS A 66 18.34 -5.24 -22.93
C LYS A 66 19.68 -5.08 -22.19
N PRO A 67 19.85 -3.98 -21.46
CA PRO A 67 21.04 -3.76 -20.64
C PRO A 67 21.16 -4.81 -19.52
N ASP A 68 22.36 -5.07 -19.06
CA ASP A 68 22.57 -5.79 -17.81
C ASP A 68 22.25 -4.88 -16.60
N PHE A 69 22.13 -5.49 -15.41
CA PHE A 69 21.84 -4.75 -14.19
C PHE A 69 22.89 -3.67 -13.86
N SER A 70 24.17 -3.92 -14.19
CA SER A 70 25.25 -2.97 -13.91
C SER A 70 25.10 -1.67 -14.68
N ALA A 71 24.50 -1.72 -15.88
CA ALA A 71 24.27 -0.54 -16.71
C ALA A 71 23.13 0.34 -16.21
N VAL A 72 22.10 -0.25 -15.58
CA VAL A 72 20.91 0.49 -15.08
C VAL A 72 20.92 0.73 -13.57
N LYS A 73 21.92 0.19 -12.88
CA LYS A 73 22.04 0.22 -11.42
C LYS A 73 21.91 1.63 -10.82
N GLU A 74 22.60 2.61 -11.39
CA GLU A 74 22.62 3.98 -10.84
C GLU A 74 21.25 4.65 -10.97
N GLU A 75 20.55 4.43 -12.08
CA GLU A 75 19.19 4.92 -12.29
C GLU A 75 18.23 4.33 -11.25
N ILE A 76 18.33 3.01 -11.00
CA ILE A 76 17.52 2.32 -9.99
C ILE A 76 17.80 2.90 -8.59
N ILE A 77 19.08 3.04 -8.21
CA ILE A 77 19.47 3.58 -6.91
C ILE A 77 18.97 5.02 -6.75
N GLU A 78 19.17 5.87 -7.75
CA GLU A 78 18.72 7.27 -7.72
C GLU A 78 17.20 7.36 -7.57
N PHE A 79 16.46 6.54 -8.31
CA PHE A 79 15.01 6.52 -8.25
C PHE A 79 14.49 6.12 -6.87
N LEU A 80 15.09 5.09 -6.26
CA LEU A 80 14.62 4.51 -4.99
C LEU A 80 15.13 5.27 -3.75
N SER A 81 16.19 6.09 -3.87
CA SER A 81 16.86 6.72 -2.72
C SER A 81 15.95 7.68 -1.95
N GLY A 82 15.94 7.54 -0.63
CA GLY A 82 15.16 8.39 0.28
C GLY A 82 13.66 8.09 0.32
N ALA A 83 13.23 7.02 -0.34
CA ALA A 83 11.83 6.63 -0.41
C ALA A 83 11.46 5.50 0.55
N GLU A 84 10.18 5.36 0.82
CA GLU A 84 9.60 4.14 1.38
C GLU A 84 9.08 3.26 0.25
N LEU A 85 9.62 2.05 0.15
CA LEU A 85 9.24 1.04 -0.83
C LEU A 85 8.15 0.16 -0.24
N ILE A 86 7.01 0.10 -0.90
CA ILE A 86 5.92 -0.81 -0.56
C ILE A 86 5.98 -1.98 -1.54
N ILE A 87 6.27 -3.15 -1.05
CA ILE A 87 6.46 -4.36 -1.84
C ILE A 87 5.57 -5.48 -1.30
N HIS A 88 5.02 -6.30 -2.17
CA HIS A 88 4.18 -7.42 -1.75
C HIS A 88 5.00 -8.70 -1.62
N ASN A 89 5.26 -9.16 -0.40
CA ASN A 89 6.25 -10.20 -0.05
C ASN A 89 7.70 -9.69 -0.23
N ALA A 90 7.98 -8.55 0.38
CA ALA A 90 9.18 -7.76 0.19
C ALA A 90 10.51 -8.52 0.34
N SER A 91 10.54 -9.59 1.11
CA SER A 91 11.76 -10.40 1.28
C SER A 91 12.26 -11.03 -0.03
N PHE A 92 11.36 -11.31 -0.97
CA PHE A 92 11.69 -11.86 -2.28
C PHE A 92 12.41 -10.80 -3.13
N ASP A 93 11.74 -9.69 -3.40
CA ASP A 93 12.23 -8.63 -4.28
C ASP A 93 13.51 -7.98 -3.74
N VAL A 94 13.53 -7.65 -2.46
CA VAL A 94 14.71 -7.07 -1.79
C VAL A 94 15.88 -8.04 -1.85
N GLY A 95 15.63 -9.34 -1.70
CA GLY A 95 16.67 -10.37 -1.81
C GLY A 95 17.31 -10.39 -3.20
N PHE A 96 16.53 -10.28 -4.27
CA PHE A 96 17.03 -10.20 -5.64
C PHE A 96 17.76 -8.88 -5.91
N LEU A 97 17.18 -7.75 -5.52
CA LEU A 97 17.81 -6.42 -5.69
C LEU A 97 19.16 -6.34 -4.96
N ASP A 98 19.23 -6.78 -3.71
CA ASP A 98 20.50 -6.82 -2.96
C ASP A 98 21.54 -7.75 -3.59
N ALA A 99 21.10 -8.87 -4.16
CA ALA A 99 22.02 -9.78 -4.86
C ALA A 99 22.55 -9.17 -6.15
N GLU A 100 21.72 -8.46 -6.91
CA GLU A 100 22.13 -7.75 -8.12
C GLU A 100 23.06 -6.58 -7.81
N LEU A 101 22.76 -5.78 -6.78
CA LEU A 101 23.63 -4.71 -6.29
C LEU A 101 25.02 -5.26 -5.93
N LYS A 102 25.08 -6.35 -5.17
CA LYS A 102 26.32 -7.00 -4.80
C LYS A 102 27.11 -7.51 -6.03
N ARG A 103 26.44 -8.11 -7.03
CA ARG A 103 27.06 -8.56 -8.28
C ARG A 103 27.63 -7.38 -9.09
N ALA A 104 26.90 -6.27 -9.10
CA ALA A 104 27.34 -5.01 -9.72
C ALA A 104 28.38 -4.23 -8.89
N ARG A 105 28.98 -4.87 -7.87
CA ARG A 105 29.99 -4.32 -6.94
C ARG A 105 29.52 -3.10 -6.16
N GLU A 106 28.22 -2.92 -6.00
CA GLU A 106 27.67 -1.95 -5.08
C GLU A 106 27.77 -2.50 -3.64
N ARG A 107 28.16 -1.64 -2.70
CA ARG A 107 28.32 -2.02 -1.28
C ARG A 107 27.06 -1.78 -0.47
N ARG A 108 26.22 -0.85 -0.93
CA ARG A 108 24.95 -0.53 -0.28
C ARG A 108 23.92 -1.61 -0.60
N ARG A 109 23.01 -1.83 0.33
CA ARG A 109 21.79 -2.62 0.13
C ARG A 109 20.61 -1.68 0.03
N ILE A 110 19.46 -2.21 -0.36
CA ILE A 110 18.22 -1.44 -0.40
C ILE A 110 17.96 -0.73 0.95
N ALA A 111 18.16 -1.42 2.07
CA ALA A 111 17.95 -0.86 3.41
C ALA A 111 18.89 0.30 3.79
N ASP A 112 19.98 0.52 3.05
CA ASP A 112 20.93 1.60 3.32
C ASP A 112 20.48 2.94 2.71
N PHE A 113 19.54 2.92 1.76
CA PHE A 113 19.06 4.14 1.08
C PHE A 113 17.54 4.24 0.94
N SER A 114 16.80 3.19 1.32
CA SER A 114 15.33 3.17 1.30
C SER A 114 14.79 2.45 2.52
N THR A 115 13.60 2.80 2.97
CA THR A 115 12.83 1.99 3.91
C THR A 115 11.93 1.03 3.16
N VAL A 116 11.63 -0.14 3.74
CA VAL A 116 10.80 -1.16 3.08
C VAL A 116 9.62 -1.53 3.97
N THR A 117 8.43 -1.48 3.39
CA THR A 117 7.18 -1.94 4.02
C THR A 117 6.63 -3.13 3.24
N ASP A 118 6.45 -4.25 3.93
CA ASP A 118 5.86 -5.47 3.36
C ASP A 118 4.32 -5.39 3.41
N SER A 119 3.70 -5.18 2.25
CA SER A 119 2.24 -5.11 2.13
C SER A 119 1.54 -6.45 2.37
N LEU A 120 2.23 -7.59 2.16
CA LEU A 120 1.69 -8.91 2.50
C LEU A 120 1.59 -9.09 4.02
N ALA A 121 2.58 -8.61 4.78
CA ALA A 121 2.53 -8.61 6.23
C ALA A 121 1.37 -7.75 6.75
N LEU A 122 1.16 -6.55 6.17
CA LEU A 122 0.02 -5.69 6.48
C LEU A 122 -1.32 -6.38 6.15
N ALA A 123 -1.41 -7.03 4.98
CA ALA A 123 -2.61 -7.75 4.57
C ALA A 123 -2.92 -8.92 5.51
N ARG A 124 -1.92 -9.69 5.93
CA ARG A 124 -2.07 -10.79 6.88
C ARG A 124 -2.57 -10.31 8.26
N ALA A 125 -2.07 -9.18 8.72
CA ALA A 125 -2.54 -8.57 9.97
C ALA A 125 -4.01 -8.08 9.86
N LYS A 126 -4.39 -7.51 8.71
CA LYS A 126 -5.75 -6.99 8.47
C LYS A 126 -6.76 -8.09 8.16
N TYR A 127 -6.35 -9.17 7.48
CA TYR A 127 -7.20 -10.26 7.03
C TYR A 127 -6.62 -11.63 7.46
N PRO A 128 -6.58 -11.92 8.76
CA PRO A 128 -6.01 -13.15 9.28
C PRO A 128 -6.77 -14.39 8.77
N GLY A 129 -6.02 -15.46 8.48
CA GLY A 129 -6.58 -16.73 8.01
C GLY A 129 -7.11 -16.73 6.57
N GLN A 130 -6.96 -15.63 5.82
CA GLN A 130 -7.42 -15.52 4.44
C GLN A 130 -6.24 -15.55 3.45
N LYS A 131 -6.54 -15.83 2.17
CA LYS A 131 -5.57 -15.64 1.09
C LYS A 131 -5.29 -14.14 0.92
N ASN A 132 -4.03 -13.77 0.90
CA ASN A 132 -3.56 -12.38 0.85
C ASN A 132 -2.55 -12.14 -0.30
N ASN A 133 -2.55 -12.97 -1.35
CA ASN A 133 -1.87 -12.64 -2.59
C ASN A 133 -2.57 -11.47 -3.31
N LEU A 134 -1.90 -10.86 -4.26
CA LEU A 134 -2.37 -9.65 -4.93
C LEU A 134 -3.76 -9.84 -5.55
N ASP A 135 -4.01 -10.95 -6.26
CA ASP A 135 -5.32 -11.25 -6.86
C ASP A 135 -6.45 -11.40 -5.83
N ALA A 136 -6.17 -12.07 -4.70
CA ALA A 136 -7.16 -12.22 -3.64
C ALA A 136 -7.49 -10.88 -2.97
N LEU A 137 -6.50 -9.98 -2.88
CA LEU A 137 -6.69 -8.63 -2.38
C LEU A 137 -7.48 -7.77 -3.35
N CYS A 138 -7.17 -7.82 -4.67
CA CYS A 138 -7.95 -7.13 -5.70
C CYS A 138 -9.43 -7.53 -5.64
N LYS A 139 -9.69 -8.83 -5.63
CA LYS A 139 -11.07 -9.36 -5.54
C LYS A 139 -11.78 -8.89 -4.26
N ARG A 140 -11.10 -8.87 -3.12
CA ARG A 140 -11.67 -8.46 -1.83
C ARG A 140 -11.97 -6.98 -1.77
N LEU A 141 -11.10 -6.16 -2.37
CA LEU A 141 -11.17 -4.70 -2.32
C LEU A 141 -11.93 -4.08 -3.49
N GLY A 142 -12.39 -4.90 -4.44
CA GLY A 142 -13.12 -4.45 -5.63
C GLY A 142 -12.22 -3.71 -6.63
N ILE A 143 -10.94 -4.07 -6.70
CA ILE A 143 -9.96 -3.49 -7.62
C ILE A 143 -9.95 -4.32 -8.91
N ASP A 144 -10.06 -3.62 -10.04
CA ASP A 144 -10.03 -4.27 -11.35
C ASP A 144 -8.59 -4.70 -11.72
N ASN A 145 -8.38 -5.99 -11.88
CA ASN A 145 -7.12 -6.57 -12.34
C ASN A 145 -7.30 -7.38 -13.65
N THR A 146 -8.34 -7.12 -14.42
CA THR A 146 -8.64 -7.85 -15.66
C THR A 146 -7.58 -7.67 -16.74
N ALA A 147 -6.84 -6.57 -16.73
CA ALA A 147 -5.70 -6.32 -17.62
C ALA A 147 -4.50 -7.22 -17.31
N ARG A 148 -4.45 -7.84 -16.13
CA ARG A 148 -3.37 -8.71 -15.66
C ARG A 148 -3.53 -10.14 -16.22
N THR A 149 -3.25 -10.31 -17.50
CA THR A 149 -3.25 -11.65 -18.14
C THR A 149 -1.99 -12.45 -17.83
N LEU A 150 -0.87 -11.75 -17.70
CA LEU A 150 0.43 -12.25 -17.24
C LEU A 150 0.94 -11.31 -16.14
N HIS A 151 1.89 -11.79 -15.36
CA HIS A 151 2.58 -10.94 -14.40
C HIS A 151 3.54 -10.01 -15.14
N GLY A 152 3.57 -8.74 -14.75
CA GLY A 152 4.49 -7.75 -15.27
C GLY A 152 4.76 -6.74 -14.18
N ALA A 153 6.05 -6.49 -13.89
CA ALA A 153 6.45 -5.73 -12.71
C ALA A 153 5.83 -4.34 -12.62
N LEU A 154 5.70 -3.63 -13.74
CA LEU A 154 5.08 -2.29 -13.69
C LEU A 154 3.57 -2.38 -13.44
N LEU A 155 2.84 -3.27 -14.12
CA LEU A 155 1.40 -3.44 -13.92
C LEU A 155 1.10 -3.92 -12.49
N ASP A 156 1.90 -4.84 -11.97
CA ASP A 156 1.74 -5.34 -10.61
C ASP A 156 2.05 -4.27 -9.56
N ALA A 157 3.02 -3.39 -9.82
CA ALA A 157 3.27 -2.21 -8.98
C ALA A 157 2.10 -1.20 -9.00
N GLU A 158 1.45 -0.98 -10.16
CA GLU A 158 0.26 -0.14 -10.27
C GLU A 158 -0.93 -0.73 -9.49
N ILE A 159 -1.24 -2.01 -9.70
CA ILE A 159 -2.27 -2.73 -8.95
C ILE A 159 -1.97 -2.72 -7.45
N LEU A 160 -0.72 -2.94 -7.05
CA LEU A 160 -0.29 -2.88 -5.66
C LEU A 160 -0.51 -1.48 -5.07
N ALA A 161 -0.35 -0.41 -5.86
CA ALA A 161 -0.63 0.94 -5.41
C ALA A 161 -2.11 1.09 -5.01
N GLU A 162 -3.03 0.63 -5.85
CA GLU A 162 -4.47 0.68 -5.55
C GLU A 162 -4.83 -0.19 -4.34
N VAL A 163 -4.30 -1.43 -4.28
CA VAL A 163 -4.51 -2.36 -3.16
C VAL A 163 -4.02 -1.75 -1.85
N TYR A 164 -2.83 -1.18 -1.81
CA TYR A 164 -2.28 -0.55 -0.62
C TYR A 164 -3.09 0.67 -0.19
N LEU A 165 -3.49 1.52 -1.14
CA LEU A 165 -4.35 2.68 -0.86
C LEU A 165 -5.70 2.23 -0.29
N ALA A 166 -6.32 1.20 -0.83
CA ALA A 166 -7.58 0.65 -0.32
C ALA A 166 -7.40 -0.01 1.06
N MET A 167 -6.32 -0.76 1.27
CA MET A 167 -6.02 -1.37 2.57
C MET A 167 -5.78 -0.34 3.68
N THR A 168 -5.08 0.74 3.37
CA THR A 168 -4.68 1.78 4.33
C THR A 168 -5.59 3.00 4.33
N GLY A 169 -6.54 3.08 3.40
CA GLY A 169 -7.53 4.16 3.24
C GLY A 169 -8.84 3.93 4.00
N GLY A 170 -8.87 3.04 5.00
CA GLY A 170 -10.00 2.94 5.91
C GLY A 170 -10.16 4.23 6.69
N GLN A 171 -11.41 4.74 6.77
CA GLN A 171 -11.86 5.91 7.52
C GLN A 171 -10.72 6.67 8.20
N ALA A 172 -10.35 7.85 7.67
CA ALA A 172 -9.60 8.79 8.47
C ALA A 172 -10.36 8.85 9.80
N SER A 173 -9.78 8.24 10.84
CA SER A 173 -10.23 8.49 12.21
C SER A 173 -10.41 9.98 12.24
N LEU A 174 -11.61 10.45 12.54
CA LEU A 174 -11.84 11.81 12.97
C LEU A 174 -11.05 11.97 14.27
N VAL A 175 -9.74 12.11 14.14
CA VAL A 175 -8.90 12.71 15.15
C VAL A 175 -9.24 14.19 15.02
N LEU A 176 -10.31 14.60 15.69
CA LEU A 176 -10.48 15.97 16.13
C LEU A 176 -9.16 16.33 16.80
N ASP A 177 -8.47 17.32 16.25
CA ASP A 177 -7.18 17.81 16.67
C ASP A 177 -6.92 17.61 18.17
N ALA A 178 -6.18 16.58 18.51
CA ALA A 178 -5.52 16.51 19.80
C ALA A 178 -4.23 17.31 19.66
N PRO A 179 -3.96 18.28 20.53
CA PRO A 179 -2.75 19.06 20.47
C PRO A 179 -1.52 18.17 20.59
N GLU A 180 -0.47 18.55 19.87
CA GLU A 180 0.78 17.84 19.66
C GLU A 180 1.31 17.09 20.89
N THR A 181 1.62 15.86 20.64
CA THR A 181 2.18 14.80 21.44
C THR A 181 3.27 15.24 22.43
N ILE A 182 2.98 15.12 23.71
CA ILE A 182 3.99 14.94 24.74
C ILE A 182 4.51 13.50 24.65
N LYS A 183 5.79 13.32 24.31
CA LYS A 183 6.49 12.04 24.41
C LYS A 183 6.57 11.63 25.87
N ILE A 184 5.72 10.72 26.30
CA ILE A 184 5.82 10.14 27.64
C ILE A 184 6.71 8.91 27.53
N HIS A 185 7.89 8.98 28.12
CA HIS A 185 8.65 7.79 28.49
C HIS A 185 7.82 6.96 29.47
N ALA A 186 7.63 5.70 29.16
CA ALA A 186 6.93 4.77 30.02
C ALA A 186 7.75 4.48 31.28
N GLU A 187 7.57 5.29 32.31
CA GLU A 187 7.81 4.90 33.68
C GLU A 187 6.46 4.91 34.40
N GLN A 188 6.19 3.80 35.08
CA GLN A 188 4.97 3.52 35.79
C GLN A 188 4.66 4.64 36.80
N SER A 189 3.68 5.48 36.47
CA SER A 189 3.03 6.33 37.46
C SER A 189 1.55 6.43 37.06
N THR A 190 0.71 5.80 37.83
CA THR A 190 -0.75 5.97 37.77
C THR A 190 -1.11 7.39 38.15
N VAL A 191 -1.17 8.28 37.16
CA VAL A 191 -1.73 9.61 37.34
C VAL A 191 -3.23 9.51 37.13
N SER A 192 -3.99 9.55 38.20
CA SER A 192 -5.44 9.73 38.18
C SER A 192 -5.71 11.15 37.68
N LEU A 193 -6.15 11.30 36.45
CA LEU A 193 -6.67 12.55 35.92
C LEU A 193 -8.04 12.80 36.59
N GLN A 194 -8.07 13.67 37.60
CA GLN A 194 -9.29 14.24 38.06
C GLN A 194 -9.81 15.22 37.01
N TYR A 195 -10.75 14.76 36.18
CA TYR A 195 -11.56 15.64 35.35
C TYR A 195 -12.59 16.35 36.23
N ASP A 196 -12.46 17.64 36.36
CA ASP A 196 -13.51 18.49 36.94
C ASP A 196 -14.66 18.50 35.92
N ARG A 197 -15.59 17.59 36.11
CA ARG A 197 -16.79 17.47 35.26
C ARG A 197 -17.72 18.60 35.64
N PRO A 198 -18.08 19.52 34.71
CA PRO A 198 -19.07 20.54 35.06
C PRO A 198 -20.35 19.85 35.51
N GLU A 199 -20.89 20.27 36.65
CA GLU A 199 -22.06 19.66 37.31
C GLU A 199 -23.28 19.55 36.40
N ARG A 200 -23.36 20.37 35.36
CA ARG A 200 -24.38 20.28 34.31
C ARG A 200 -23.81 20.68 32.94
N LEU A 201 -24.09 19.88 31.94
CA LEU A 201 -23.88 20.27 30.54
C LEU A 201 -24.94 21.32 30.19
N SER A 202 -24.53 22.44 29.58
CA SER A 202 -25.45 23.42 29.03
C SER A 202 -26.20 22.80 27.85
N VAL A 203 -27.47 22.48 28.04
CA VAL A 203 -28.32 22.00 26.96
C VAL A 203 -28.99 23.23 26.33
N LEU A 204 -28.69 23.47 25.04
CA LEU A 204 -29.39 24.51 24.28
C LEU A 204 -30.82 24.03 24.00
N ALA A 205 -31.79 24.78 24.42
CA ALA A 205 -33.18 24.51 24.07
C ALA A 205 -33.42 24.89 22.60
N PRO A 206 -34.19 24.09 21.83
CA PRO A 206 -34.48 24.42 20.45
C PRO A 206 -35.30 25.75 20.37
N THR A 207 -35.07 26.49 19.32
CA THR A 207 -35.84 27.70 19.00
C THR A 207 -37.26 27.35 18.60
N ASP A 208 -38.16 28.34 18.64
CA ASP A 208 -39.56 28.13 18.22
C ASP A 208 -39.62 27.70 16.74
N GLU A 209 -38.79 28.27 15.86
CA GLU A 209 -38.71 27.90 14.45
C GLU A 209 -38.25 26.45 14.25
N GLU A 210 -37.29 26.00 15.04
CA GLU A 210 -36.81 24.59 14.99
C GLU A 210 -37.90 23.62 15.47
N ARG A 211 -38.65 23.98 16.48
CA ARG A 211 -39.80 23.20 16.96
C ARG A 211 -40.91 23.09 15.93
N GLU A 212 -41.25 24.20 15.26
CA GLU A 212 -42.26 24.22 14.20
C GLU A 212 -41.82 23.39 13.00
N ALA A 213 -40.57 23.50 12.57
CA ALA A 213 -39.99 22.70 11.48
C ALA A 213 -40.02 21.20 11.82
N HIS A 214 -39.67 20.84 13.06
CA HIS A 214 -39.70 19.45 13.52
C HIS A 214 -41.14 18.89 13.51
N GLN A 215 -42.11 19.69 14.02
CA GLN A 215 -43.53 19.28 14.02
C GLN A 215 -44.08 19.08 12.59
N ALA A 216 -43.73 19.98 11.67
CA ALA A 216 -44.11 19.85 10.27
C ALA A 216 -43.50 18.59 9.60
N MET A 217 -42.26 18.22 9.98
CA MET A 217 -41.63 17.02 9.52
C MET A 217 -42.30 15.74 10.04
N LEU A 218 -42.68 15.72 11.33
CA LEU A 218 -43.42 14.60 11.93
C LEU A 218 -44.77 14.36 11.25
N VAL A 219 -45.53 15.43 10.96
CA VAL A 219 -46.78 15.34 10.22
C VAL A 219 -46.57 14.68 8.83
N ARG A 220 -45.56 15.14 8.09
CA ARG A 220 -45.23 14.55 6.79
C ARG A 220 -44.86 13.07 6.89
N LEU A 221 -44.06 12.70 7.91
CA LEU A 221 -43.65 11.31 8.11
C LEU A 221 -44.85 10.42 8.47
N THR A 222 -45.76 10.91 9.31
CA THR A 222 -47.00 10.20 9.68
C THR A 222 -47.88 9.98 8.44
N GLU A 223 -48.06 11.01 7.60
CA GLU A 223 -48.83 10.91 6.33
C GLU A 223 -48.20 9.91 5.34
N THR A 224 -46.86 9.83 5.28
CA THR A 224 -46.16 8.97 4.33
C THR A 224 -46.03 7.52 4.82
N SER A 225 -45.94 7.31 6.14
CA SER A 225 -45.70 5.98 6.73
C SER A 225 -46.96 5.21 7.12
N GLU A 226 -48.13 5.85 7.09
CA GLU A 226 -49.39 5.32 7.61
C GLU A 226 -49.31 4.87 9.11
N ARG A 227 -48.31 5.34 9.83
CA ARG A 227 -48.07 5.06 11.26
C ARG A 227 -47.77 6.34 12.01
N GLU A 228 -48.27 6.41 13.23
CA GLU A 228 -47.94 7.50 14.12
C GLU A 228 -46.45 7.45 14.48
N VAL A 229 -45.71 8.51 14.16
CA VAL A 229 -44.26 8.64 14.43
C VAL A 229 -44.11 9.54 15.62
N ASP A 230 -43.80 8.96 16.77
CA ASP A 230 -43.47 9.69 18.00
C ASP A 230 -41.95 9.56 18.27
N TRP A 231 -41.33 10.71 18.41
CA TRP A 231 -39.92 10.83 18.81
C TRP A 231 -39.90 11.54 20.17
N GLY A 232 -40.35 10.82 21.21
CA GLY A 232 -40.35 11.29 22.57
C GLY A 232 -39.02 11.73 23.17
#